data_e4b3c2c7908ae9ed0cbff43787ba91f7
#
_entry.id   e4b3c2c7908ae9ed0cbff43787ba91f7
#
_cell.length_a   1.000
_cell.length_b   1.000
_cell.length_c   1.000
_cell.angle_alpha   90.00
_cell.angle_beta   90.00
_cell.angle_gamma   90.00
#
_symmetry.space_group_name_H-M   'P 1'
#
loop_
_entity.id
_entity.type
_entity.pdbx_description
1 polymer ?
#
loop_
_entity_poly.entity_id
_entity_poly.type
_entity_poly.pdbx_seq_one_letter_code
_entity_poly.pdbx_strand_id
1 'polypeptide(L)'
;MVSSLIISIVLTLGQPTLAAPETPIESPSPVPSATPDRWLLMRSLQGTFPGWLLDSQRIQISGWTHASFTASSATHEQLPMGFNYRANEFLLQQNWLRIERPVVTSGPSEPTFGFRADTILPGSDYRFTLARGLFDRQLTANNGQPNRYGIDPIQFYAEAYFPTVGRGLDIKIGHIFCQYGVEANDAPSNALLSHAYTFIYNPFTHTGVMGTLKLTDTWSVQAGLVLGSDIFIDPASEPTFMGSVKWAPPTGRDSILFSVILGSGRFNQTYNFHNPEILDFVYTHKINSRLNYTFEGLYGFTTNLPDGGFANWFGILNYLTYDLSPRLSGTTRVELFDDVQGNRTGFKGPYTTLTAGLSFKPGRSITFRPEMRCDYNPDSRPFENRHGLFTTAVDVILRW
;
A
#
# COMPACT_ATOMS: atom_id res chain seq x y z
N MET A 1 -2.73 -1.62 -1.06
CA MET A 1 -3.51 -2.19 -2.16
C MET A 1 -4.47 -3.28 -1.70
N VAL A 2 -4.08 -4.18 -0.83
CA VAL A 2 -5.02 -5.13 -0.20
C VAL A 2 -6.16 -4.41 0.50
N SER A 3 -5.92 -3.28 1.18
CA SER A 3 -6.96 -2.50 1.83
C SER A 3 -7.94 -1.83 0.86
N SER A 4 -7.48 -1.29 -0.27
CA SER A 4 -8.37 -0.64 -1.25
C SER A 4 -9.19 -1.65 -2.05
N LEU A 5 -8.60 -2.81 -2.38
CA LEU A 5 -9.32 -3.89 -3.07
C LEU A 5 -10.35 -4.56 -2.14
N ILE A 6 -10.03 -4.70 -0.85
CA ILE A 6 -10.94 -5.25 0.16
C ILE A 6 -12.16 -4.34 0.36
N ILE A 7 -11.97 -3.02 0.41
CA ILE A 7 -13.06 -2.06 0.57
C ILE A 7 -13.95 -2.02 -0.67
N SER A 8 -13.39 -2.10 -1.87
CA SER A 8 -14.17 -2.09 -3.11
C SER A 8 -14.97 -3.39 -3.33
N ILE A 9 -14.40 -4.56 -2.98
CA ILE A 9 -15.11 -5.85 -3.10
C ILE A 9 -16.24 -5.97 -2.07
N VAL A 10 -16.07 -5.42 -0.87
CA VAL A 10 -17.12 -5.46 0.17
C VAL A 10 -18.29 -4.50 -0.14
N LEU A 11 -18.02 -3.38 -0.81
CA LEU A 11 -19.06 -2.40 -1.17
C LEU A 11 -19.91 -2.81 -2.41
N THR A 12 -19.42 -3.75 -3.24
CA THR A 12 -20.13 -4.22 -4.43
C THR A 12 -20.94 -5.52 -4.22
N LEU A 13 -20.85 -6.16 -3.06
CA LEU A 13 -21.45 -7.48 -2.82
C LEU A 13 -22.57 -7.46 -1.75
N GLY A 14 -23.46 -6.52 -1.74
CA GLY A 14 -24.52 -6.66 -0.77
C GLY A 14 -25.70 -5.71 -0.83
N GLN A 15 -26.67 -6.00 -1.69
CA GLN A 15 -28.07 -5.78 -1.33
C GLN A 15 -28.93 -6.92 -1.93
N PRO A 16 -29.69 -7.68 -1.13
CA PRO A 16 -30.72 -8.57 -1.63
C PRO A 16 -31.98 -7.75 -1.92
N THR A 17 -32.44 -7.73 -3.17
CA THR A 17 -33.74 -7.21 -3.57
C THR A 17 -34.79 -8.29 -3.33
N LEU A 18 -35.76 -7.97 -2.47
CA LEU A 18 -37.06 -8.69 -2.37
C LEU A 18 -37.91 -8.41 -3.62
N ALA A 19 -38.42 -9.45 -4.22
CA ALA A 19 -39.30 -9.39 -5.36
C ALA A 19 -40.67 -8.82 -4.93
N ALA A 20 -41.21 -7.85 -5.71
CA ALA A 20 -42.57 -7.40 -5.67
C ALA A 20 -43.22 -7.65 -7.04
N PRO A 21 -44.58 -7.77 -7.13
CA PRO A 21 -45.31 -8.39 -8.25
C PRO A 21 -45.35 -7.55 -9.52
N GLU A 22 -45.44 -8.26 -10.64
CA GLU A 22 -45.43 -7.74 -12.01
C GLU A 22 -46.62 -6.83 -12.30
N THR A 23 -46.37 -5.64 -12.85
CA THR A 23 -47.32 -4.79 -13.56
C THR A 23 -46.82 -4.52 -14.99
N PRO A 24 -47.66 -4.15 -15.96
CA PRO A 24 -47.45 -4.36 -17.39
C PRO A 24 -46.37 -3.44 -17.99
N ILE A 25 -45.72 -3.96 -19.02
CA ILE A 25 -44.61 -3.43 -19.78
C ILE A 25 -44.96 -2.09 -20.44
N GLU A 26 -44.47 -0.98 -19.88
CA GLU A 26 -44.21 0.24 -20.62
C GLU A 26 -42.78 0.19 -21.16
N SER A 27 -42.62 0.56 -22.44
CA SER A 27 -41.32 0.65 -23.11
C SER A 27 -40.37 1.57 -22.31
N PRO A 28 -39.13 1.15 -21.98
CA PRO A 28 -38.27 1.95 -21.16
C PRO A 28 -37.83 3.22 -21.91
N SER A 29 -38.18 4.37 -21.37
CA SER A 29 -37.47 5.61 -21.65
C SER A 29 -35.96 5.37 -21.32
N PRO A 30 -35.01 5.92 -22.11
CA PRO A 30 -33.61 5.73 -21.85
C PRO A 30 -33.28 6.28 -20.45
N VAL A 31 -33.03 5.39 -19.51
CA VAL A 31 -32.48 5.74 -18.20
C VAL A 31 -31.18 6.47 -18.47
N PRO A 32 -30.98 7.72 -17.99
CA PRO A 32 -29.70 8.37 -18.08
C PRO A 32 -28.73 7.44 -17.36
N SER A 33 -27.78 6.85 -18.09
CA SER A 33 -26.71 6.06 -17.50
C SER A 33 -26.02 6.96 -16.47
N ALA A 34 -26.14 6.63 -15.19
CA ALA A 34 -25.39 7.30 -14.15
C ALA A 34 -23.93 7.22 -14.57
N THR A 35 -23.35 8.36 -14.98
CA THR A 35 -21.96 8.45 -15.40
C THR A 35 -21.12 7.89 -14.26
N PRO A 36 -20.23 6.92 -14.54
CA PRO A 36 -19.35 6.38 -13.51
C PRO A 36 -18.70 7.53 -12.77
N ASP A 37 -18.57 7.37 -11.48
CA ASP A 37 -18.03 8.38 -10.58
C ASP A 37 -16.52 8.57 -10.83
N ARG A 38 -16.19 9.49 -11.75
CA ARG A 38 -14.85 9.69 -12.32
C ARG A 38 -14.07 10.75 -11.58
N TRP A 39 -12.73 10.59 -11.53
CA TRP A 39 -11.82 11.63 -11.07
C TRP A 39 -11.78 12.81 -12.04
N LEU A 40 -11.25 13.94 -11.56
CA LEU A 40 -11.31 15.22 -12.26
C LEU A 40 -10.81 15.16 -13.72
N LEU A 41 -9.68 14.49 -13.97
CA LEU A 41 -9.10 14.36 -15.30
C LEU A 41 -10.04 13.63 -16.26
N MET A 42 -10.49 12.43 -15.91
CA MET A 42 -11.39 11.64 -16.75
C MET A 42 -12.76 12.33 -16.93
N ARG A 43 -13.18 13.12 -15.94
CA ARG A 43 -14.39 13.94 -16.06
C ARG A 43 -14.21 15.08 -17.06
N SER A 44 -13.06 15.76 -17.06
CA SER A 44 -12.75 16.85 -18.01
C SER A 44 -12.62 16.35 -19.46
N LEU A 45 -12.24 15.10 -19.66
CA LEU A 45 -12.13 14.46 -20.98
C LEU A 45 -13.47 13.92 -21.49
N GLN A 46 -14.49 13.86 -20.65
CA GLN A 46 -15.81 13.32 -21.03
C GLN A 46 -16.43 14.12 -22.19
N GLY A 47 -16.93 13.41 -23.21
CA GLY A 47 -17.50 14.03 -24.43
C GLY A 47 -16.47 14.51 -25.45
N THR A 48 -15.17 14.37 -25.18
CA THR A 48 -14.09 14.63 -26.15
C THR A 48 -13.69 13.35 -26.89
N PHE A 49 -13.01 13.48 -28.03
CA PHE A 49 -12.47 12.33 -28.75
C PHE A 49 -11.46 11.51 -27.91
N PRO A 50 -10.48 12.10 -27.21
CA PRO A 50 -9.63 11.34 -26.29
C PRO A 50 -10.40 10.60 -25.19
N GLY A 51 -11.42 11.24 -24.60
CA GLY A 51 -12.29 10.61 -23.60
C GLY A 51 -13.03 9.40 -24.15
N TRP A 52 -13.62 9.53 -25.37
CA TRP A 52 -14.28 8.41 -26.03
C TRP A 52 -13.32 7.24 -26.32
N LEU A 53 -12.08 7.54 -26.77
CA LEU A 53 -11.07 6.50 -27.04
C LEU A 53 -10.71 5.74 -25.76
N LEU A 54 -10.46 6.45 -24.66
CA LEU A 54 -10.15 5.85 -23.36
C LEU A 54 -11.30 4.99 -22.86
N ASP A 55 -12.54 5.48 -22.99
CA ASP A 55 -13.76 4.76 -22.56
C ASP A 55 -13.98 3.48 -23.39
N SER A 56 -13.81 3.56 -24.70
CA SER A 56 -13.99 2.41 -25.59
C SER A 56 -13.00 1.27 -25.28
N GLN A 57 -11.83 1.61 -24.76
CA GLN A 57 -10.80 0.65 -24.33
C GLN A 57 -10.87 0.36 -22.82
N ARG A 58 -11.79 0.96 -22.06
CA ARG A 58 -11.91 0.87 -20.60
C ARG A 58 -10.63 1.33 -19.88
N ILE A 59 -9.89 2.26 -20.48
CA ILE A 59 -8.67 2.83 -19.87
C ILE A 59 -9.07 4.00 -18.98
N GLN A 60 -8.54 4.03 -17.77
CA GLN A 60 -8.70 5.11 -16.81
C GLN A 60 -7.36 5.74 -16.51
N ILE A 61 -7.33 7.07 -16.48
CA ILE A 61 -6.18 7.88 -16.06
C ILE A 61 -6.61 8.65 -14.82
N SER A 62 -5.83 8.52 -13.76
CA SER A 62 -6.08 9.21 -12.49
C SER A 62 -4.78 9.46 -11.75
N GLY A 63 -4.85 10.23 -10.69
CA GLY A 63 -3.69 10.47 -9.87
C GLY A 63 -4.00 11.31 -8.64
N TRP A 64 -2.93 11.69 -7.96
CA TRP A 64 -2.99 12.63 -6.85
C TRP A 64 -1.68 13.36 -6.66
N THR A 65 -1.79 14.52 -6.06
CA THR A 65 -0.65 15.28 -5.53
C THR A 65 -0.75 15.27 -4.02
N HIS A 66 0.32 14.85 -3.35
CA HIS A 66 0.44 14.76 -1.90
C HIS A 66 1.62 15.60 -1.43
N ALA A 67 1.34 16.57 -0.57
CA ALA A 67 2.34 17.44 0.02
C ALA A 67 2.11 17.56 1.53
N SER A 68 3.20 17.66 2.29
CA SER A 68 3.16 17.75 3.74
C SER A 68 4.11 18.80 4.30
N PHE A 69 3.83 19.22 5.53
CA PHE A 69 4.76 19.95 6.40
C PHE A 69 4.85 19.21 7.72
N THR A 70 6.07 19.01 8.22
CA THR A 70 6.30 18.38 9.52
C THR A 70 7.13 19.31 10.40
N ALA A 71 6.55 19.78 11.50
CA ALA A 71 7.29 20.38 12.60
C ALA A 71 7.82 19.27 13.51
N SER A 72 9.09 19.33 13.84
CA SER A 72 9.81 18.25 14.51
C SER A 72 10.71 18.74 15.63
N SER A 73 10.91 17.89 16.64
CA SER A 73 11.95 18.09 17.65
C SER A 73 13.38 17.82 17.12
N ALA A 74 13.51 17.11 15.98
CA ALA A 74 14.77 17.02 15.22
C ALA A 74 15.05 18.33 14.47
N THR A 75 16.30 18.56 14.12
CA THR A 75 16.72 19.80 13.47
C THR A 75 16.65 19.71 11.95
N HIS A 76 17.12 18.60 11.37
CA HIS A 76 17.27 18.44 9.92
C HIS A 76 16.52 17.24 9.36
N GLU A 77 16.69 16.08 9.98
CA GLU A 77 16.14 14.83 9.48
C GLU A 77 15.50 14.02 10.60
N GLN A 78 14.49 13.25 10.25
CA GLN A 78 13.72 12.43 11.17
C GLN A 78 14.05 10.94 11.04
N LEU A 79 15.05 10.60 10.20
CA LEU A 79 15.49 9.21 10.04
C LEU A 79 15.80 8.59 11.41
N PRO A 80 15.49 7.32 11.63
CA PRO A 80 15.03 6.30 10.67
C PRO A 80 13.53 6.32 10.33
N MET A 81 12.76 7.33 10.75
CA MET A 81 11.40 7.53 10.24
C MET A 81 11.46 7.97 8.77
N GLY A 82 10.97 7.12 7.87
CA GLY A 82 11.00 7.34 6.43
C GLY A 82 9.82 8.16 5.90
N PHE A 83 9.78 8.41 4.59
CA PHE A 83 8.78 9.16 3.83
C PHE A 83 8.74 10.66 4.18
N ASN A 84 8.10 11.10 5.24
CA ASN A 84 8.19 12.49 5.71
C ASN A 84 9.49 12.75 6.52
N TYR A 85 10.63 12.38 5.95
CA TYR A 85 11.94 12.30 6.60
C TYR A 85 12.60 13.64 6.94
N ARG A 86 12.12 14.76 6.40
CA ARG A 86 12.68 16.10 6.64
C ARG A 86 12.01 16.80 7.80
N ALA A 87 12.79 17.29 8.73
CA ALA A 87 12.33 18.07 9.86
C ALA A 87 12.11 19.53 9.47
N ASN A 88 10.99 20.11 9.90
CA ASN A 88 10.68 21.54 9.78
C ASN A 88 10.64 22.07 8.33
N GLU A 89 10.30 21.21 7.38
CA GLU A 89 10.27 21.54 5.97
C GLU A 89 9.00 21.05 5.28
N PHE A 90 8.68 21.69 4.14
CA PHE A 90 7.69 21.19 3.20
C PHE A 90 8.28 20.12 2.29
N LEU A 91 7.51 19.07 2.04
CA LEU A 91 7.80 18.03 1.07
C LEU A 91 6.64 17.86 0.10
N LEU A 92 6.94 17.78 -1.20
CA LEU A 92 6.08 17.17 -2.20
C LEU A 92 6.39 15.65 -2.17
N GLN A 93 5.56 14.87 -1.45
CA GLN A 93 5.84 13.46 -1.24
C GLN A 93 5.51 12.63 -2.46
N GLN A 94 4.29 12.81 -2.99
CA GLN A 94 3.85 12.08 -4.17
C GLN A 94 3.18 13.03 -5.16
N ASN A 95 3.60 12.96 -6.41
CA ASN A 95 2.82 13.41 -7.54
C ASN A 95 2.60 12.18 -8.41
N TRP A 96 1.47 11.52 -8.22
CA TRP A 96 1.23 10.17 -8.70
C TRP A 96 0.37 10.16 -9.95
N LEU A 97 0.83 9.45 -10.96
CA LEU A 97 0.07 9.15 -12.18
C LEU A 97 -0.28 7.66 -12.19
N ARG A 98 -1.53 7.35 -12.41
CA ARG A 98 -2.05 5.99 -12.62
C ARG A 98 -2.71 5.88 -13.98
N ILE A 99 -2.32 4.88 -14.73
CA ILE A 99 -2.98 4.46 -15.98
C ILE A 99 -3.36 3.00 -15.80
N GLU A 100 -4.66 2.69 -15.90
CA GLU A 100 -5.13 1.33 -15.71
C GLU A 100 -6.27 0.96 -16.64
N ARG A 101 -6.32 -0.32 -16.97
CA ARG A 101 -7.46 -1.01 -17.55
C ARG A 101 -7.79 -2.17 -16.61
N PRO A 102 -8.78 -2.04 -15.71
CA PRO A 102 -9.10 -3.10 -14.76
C PRO A 102 -9.70 -4.31 -15.47
N VAL A 103 -9.40 -5.51 -14.97
CA VAL A 103 -10.12 -6.74 -15.37
C VAL A 103 -11.57 -6.67 -14.91
N VAL A 104 -12.46 -7.37 -15.60
CA VAL A 104 -13.86 -7.51 -15.19
C VAL A 104 -14.00 -8.81 -14.42
N THR A 105 -14.37 -8.71 -13.15
CA THR A 105 -14.47 -9.86 -12.23
C THR A 105 -15.88 -10.35 -11.97
N SER A 106 -16.91 -9.58 -12.42
CA SER A 106 -18.32 -9.93 -12.25
C SER A 106 -19.03 -9.97 -13.59
N GLY A 107 -19.77 -11.04 -13.83
CA GLY A 107 -20.60 -11.22 -15.02
C GLY A 107 -19.97 -11.91 -16.23
N PRO A 108 -18.66 -11.80 -16.55
CA PRO A 108 -18.12 -12.49 -17.72
C PRO A 108 -18.01 -13.98 -17.48
N SER A 109 -18.29 -14.77 -18.52
CA SER A 109 -17.99 -16.19 -18.61
C SER A 109 -16.60 -16.47 -19.22
N GLU A 110 -16.04 -15.49 -19.92
CA GLU A 110 -14.77 -15.55 -20.62
C GLU A 110 -13.66 -14.84 -19.83
N PRO A 111 -12.39 -15.21 -20.04
CA PRO A 111 -11.27 -14.50 -19.46
C PRO A 111 -11.25 -13.01 -19.83
N THR A 112 -10.87 -12.17 -18.87
CA THR A 112 -10.69 -10.74 -19.09
C THR A 112 -9.27 -10.32 -18.81
N PHE A 113 -8.79 -9.33 -19.57
CA PHE A 113 -7.41 -8.86 -19.51
C PHE A 113 -7.38 -7.38 -19.12
N GLY A 114 -6.38 -7.04 -18.35
CA GLY A 114 -6.13 -5.69 -17.85
C GLY A 114 -4.64 -5.38 -17.75
N PHE A 115 -4.37 -4.16 -17.31
CA PHE A 115 -3.03 -3.72 -16.93
C PHE A 115 -3.13 -2.54 -15.96
N ARG A 116 -2.04 -2.27 -15.27
CA ARG A 116 -1.89 -1.08 -14.45
C ARG A 116 -0.45 -0.59 -14.48
N ALA A 117 -0.29 0.73 -14.54
CA ALA A 117 0.97 1.42 -14.37
C ALA A 117 0.78 2.60 -13.40
N ASP A 118 1.58 2.62 -12.35
CA ASP A 118 1.63 3.69 -11.35
C ASP A 118 3.04 4.28 -11.31
N THR A 119 3.13 5.61 -11.32
CA THR A 119 4.43 6.31 -11.34
C THR A 119 4.39 7.54 -10.43
N ILE A 120 5.41 7.75 -9.62
CA ILE A 120 5.66 9.00 -8.90
C ILE A 120 6.39 9.97 -9.85
N LEU A 121 5.82 11.19 -10.11
CA LEU A 121 6.27 12.16 -11.12
C LEU A 121 6.18 13.62 -10.64
N PRO A 122 7.21 14.23 -10.11
CA PRO A 122 8.21 13.73 -9.19
C PRO A 122 7.68 13.68 -7.75
N GLY A 123 8.42 13.05 -6.84
CA GLY A 123 8.08 13.04 -5.42
C GLY A 123 9.28 12.69 -4.55
N SER A 124 9.24 13.02 -3.24
CA SER A 124 10.31 12.65 -2.30
C SER A 124 10.26 11.18 -1.91
N ASP A 125 9.09 10.54 -2.01
CA ASP A 125 8.86 9.16 -1.58
C ASP A 125 9.61 8.14 -2.43
N TYR A 126 10.02 8.53 -3.67
CA TYR A 126 10.87 7.69 -4.51
C TYR A 126 12.13 7.17 -3.79
N ARG A 127 12.64 7.92 -2.81
CA ARG A 127 13.83 7.54 -2.03
C ARG A 127 13.66 6.25 -1.24
N PHE A 128 12.43 5.92 -0.90
CA PHE A 128 12.08 4.78 -0.07
C PHE A 128 11.47 3.63 -0.86
N THR A 129 10.89 3.93 -2.03
CA THR A 129 10.10 2.97 -2.81
C THR A 129 10.81 2.42 -4.04
N LEU A 130 11.92 3.05 -4.47
CA LEU A 130 12.63 2.73 -5.70
C LEU A 130 13.21 1.31 -5.67
N ALA A 131 12.83 0.50 -6.65
CA ALA A 131 13.35 -0.84 -6.81
C ALA A 131 14.75 -0.82 -7.41
N ARG A 132 15.63 -1.69 -6.91
CA ARG A 132 16.98 -1.89 -7.42
C ARG A 132 16.93 -2.39 -8.87
N GLY A 133 17.78 -1.81 -9.72
CA GLY A 133 17.81 -2.09 -11.16
C GLY A 133 16.75 -1.33 -11.96
N LEU A 134 15.96 -0.44 -11.32
CA LEU A 134 14.95 0.39 -11.98
C LEU A 134 15.09 1.84 -11.54
N PHE A 135 15.77 2.68 -12.33
CA PHE A 135 16.01 4.11 -12.05
C PHE A 135 16.76 4.42 -10.74
N ASP A 136 17.30 3.43 -10.03
CA ASP A 136 17.93 3.51 -8.70
C ASP A 136 19.22 4.34 -8.66
N ARG A 137 19.82 4.65 -9.82
CA ARG A 137 20.93 5.61 -9.92
C ARG A 137 20.57 7.00 -9.38
N GLN A 138 19.30 7.35 -9.33
CA GLN A 138 18.82 8.59 -8.72
C GLN A 138 19.17 8.69 -7.22
N LEU A 139 19.32 7.54 -6.54
CA LEU A 139 19.65 7.48 -5.11
C LEU A 139 21.09 7.91 -4.81
N THR A 140 21.96 7.95 -5.81
CA THR A 140 23.37 8.33 -5.68
C THR A 140 23.78 9.48 -6.62
N ALA A 141 22.82 10.10 -7.33
CA ALA A 141 23.10 11.06 -8.40
C ALA A 141 23.69 12.37 -7.89
N ASN A 142 23.47 12.77 -6.64
CA ASN A 142 23.96 14.00 -6.04
C ASN A 142 25.19 13.70 -5.14
N ASN A 143 26.34 13.49 -5.75
CA ASN A 143 27.61 13.17 -5.05
C ASN A 143 27.46 12.00 -4.06
N GLY A 144 26.83 10.91 -4.48
CA GLY A 144 26.59 9.74 -3.65
C GLY A 144 25.35 9.85 -2.74
N GLN A 145 24.57 10.91 -2.87
CA GLN A 145 23.35 11.13 -2.09
C GLN A 145 22.12 11.15 -3.03
N PRO A 146 20.93 10.79 -2.54
CA PRO A 146 19.71 10.92 -3.30
C PRO A 146 19.32 12.39 -3.49
N ASN A 147 18.77 12.70 -4.66
CA ASN A 147 18.10 13.98 -4.86
C ASN A 147 16.88 14.11 -3.92
N ARG A 148 16.43 15.33 -3.64
CA ARG A 148 15.22 15.56 -2.82
C ARG A 148 13.99 14.97 -3.47
N TYR A 149 13.86 15.10 -4.80
CA TYR A 149 12.74 14.63 -5.60
C TYR A 149 13.24 13.78 -6.77
N GLY A 150 12.52 12.73 -7.09
CA GLY A 150 12.85 11.83 -8.19
C GLY A 150 11.61 11.18 -8.77
N ILE A 151 11.82 10.28 -9.72
CA ILE A 151 10.78 9.56 -10.46
C ILE A 151 10.88 8.09 -10.10
N ASP A 152 9.73 7.46 -9.84
CA ASP A 152 9.64 6.04 -9.57
C ASP A 152 8.46 5.40 -10.30
N PRO A 153 8.68 4.56 -11.32
CA PRO A 153 7.66 3.68 -11.88
C PRO A 153 7.36 2.53 -10.91
N ILE A 154 6.71 2.88 -9.80
CA ILE A 154 6.59 2.05 -8.59
C ILE A 154 5.81 0.75 -8.80
N GLN A 155 4.95 0.68 -9.83
CA GLN A 155 4.17 -0.52 -10.14
C GLN A 155 3.75 -0.51 -11.61
N PHE A 156 3.97 -1.64 -12.30
CA PHE A 156 3.42 -1.86 -13.65
C PHE A 156 3.32 -3.36 -13.92
N TYR A 157 2.13 -3.81 -14.33
CA TYR A 157 1.85 -5.21 -14.58
C TYR A 157 0.75 -5.40 -15.61
N ALA A 158 0.76 -6.55 -16.27
CA ALA A 158 -0.37 -7.11 -16.99
C ALA A 158 -1.19 -7.99 -16.04
N GLU A 159 -2.49 -8.06 -16.26
CA GLU A 159 -3.45 -8.79 -15.42
C GLU A 159 -4.39 -9.63 -16.28
N ALA A 160 -4.67 -10.86 -15.86
CA ALA A 160 -5.63 -11.75 -16.49
C ALA A 160 -6.53 -12.37 -15.44
N TYR A 161 -7.84 -12.28 -15.63
CA TYR A 161 -8.83 -12.87 -14.76
C TYR A 161 -9.57 -14.01 -15.46
N PHE A 162 -9.62 -15.18 -14.84
CA PHE A 162 -10.24 -16.41 -15.30
C PHE A 162 -11.44 -16.76 -14.41
N PRO A 163 -12.69 -16.42 -14.84
CA PRO A 163 -13.87 -16.56 -13.98
C PRO A 163 -14.25 -18.02 -13.71
N THR A 164 -13.84 -18.95 -14.56
CA THR A 164 -14.20 -20.38 -14.49
C THR A 164 -13.22 -21.24 -13.69
N VAL A 165 -12.10 -20.67 -13.26
CA VAL A 165 -11.11 -21.37 -12.41
C VAL A 165 -11.43 -21.11 -10.94
N GLY A 166 -11.91 -22.15 -10.22
CA GLY A 166 -12.43 -22.01 -8.87
C GLY A 166 -13.65 -21.07 -8.87
N ARG A 167 -13.59 -20.03 -8.01
CA ARG A 167 -14.55 -18.91 -8.01
C ARG A 167 -13.93 -17.63 -8.56
N GLY A 168 -12.91 -17.77 -9.39
CA GLY A 168 -12.14 -16.73 -10.05
C GLY A 168 -10.66 -16.79 -9.68
N LEU A 169 -9.83 -16.87 -10.71
CA LEU A 169 -8.37 -16.80 -10.65
C LEU A 169 -7.91 -15.51 -11.28
N ASP A 170 -7.21 -14.67 -10.53
CA ASP A 170 -6.52 -13.47 -11.00
C ASP A 170 -5.02 -13.74 -11.07
N ILE A 171 -4.40 -13.41 -12.21
CA ILE A 171 -2.95 -13.56 -12.43
C ILE A 171 -2.37 -12.21 -12.83
N LYS A 172 -1.34 -11.76 -12.10
CA LYS A 172 -0.56 -10.57 -12.40
C LYS A 172 0.86 -10.94 -12.76
N ILE A 173 1.40 -10.28 -13.80
CA ILE A 173 2.77 -10.46 -14.29
C ILE A 173 3.40 -9.08 -14.48
N GLY A 174 4.50 -8.81 -13.77
CA GLY A 174 5.22 -7.54 -13.84
C GLY A 174 5.80 -7.11 -12.51
N HIS A 175 5.94 -5.81 -12.33
CA HIS A 175 6.36 -5.17 -11.10
C HIS A 175 5.12 -4.80 -10.28
N ILE A 176 4.93 -5.43 -9.13
CA ILE A 176 3.70 -5.38 -8.34
C ILE A 176 3.99 -4.94 -6.92
N PHE A 177 3.02 -4.29 -6.28
CA PHE A 177 3.10 -4.02 -4.83
C PHE A 177 3.09 -5.29 -4.01
N CYS A 178 3.79 -5.23 -2.89
CA CYS A 178 3.67 -6.22 -1.84
C CYS A 178 2.21 -6.32 -1.36
N GLN A 179 1.78 -7.52 -1.00
CA GLN A 179 0.37 -7.82 -0.72
C GLN A 179 0.14 -8.21 0.74
N TYR A 180 0.99 -7.78 1.64
CA TYR A 180 0.83 -7.95 3.09
C TYR A 180 0.86 -6.59 3.81
N GLY A 181 0.59 -6.61 5.13
CA GLY A 181 0.56 -5.44 5.97
C GLY A 181 -0.73 -4.60 5.86
N VAL A 182 -0.82 -3.61 6.72
CA VAL A 182 -1.98 -2.71 6.84
C VAL A 182 -1.81 -1.45 6.00
N GLU A 183 -0.61 -0.91 5.94
CA GLU A 183 -0.32 0.34 5.22
C GLU A 183 -0.04 0.10 3.74
N ALA A 184 -0.21 1.13 2.93
CA ALA A 184 -0.03 1.12 1.49
C ALA A 184 0.94 2.20 1.03
N ASN A 185 1.58 1.98 -0.13
CA ASN A 185 2.46 2.98 -0.75
C ASN A 185 1.71 4.23 -1.22
N ASP A 186 0.46 4.07 -1.64
CA ASP A 186 -0.38 5.16 -2.11
C ASP A 186 -0.98 5.96 -0.93
N ALA A 187 -0.58 7.21 -0.79
CA ALA A 187 -0.96 8.09 0.31
C ALA A 187 -2.48 8.16 0.58
N PRO A 188 -3.37 8.17 -0.45
CA PRO A 188 -4.82 8.19 -0.22
C PRO A 188 -5.40 6.96 0.48
N SER A 189 -4.69 5.83 0.50
CA SER A 189 -5.14 4.58 1.10
C SER A 189 -4.82 4.48 2.60
N ASN A 190 -3.98 5.38 3.12
CA ASN A 190 -3.59 5.40 4.52
C ASN A 190 -4.45 6.37 5.35
N ALA A 191 -4.74 5.99 6.58
CA ALA A 191 -5.52 6.81 7.51
C ALA A 191 -4.70 7.97 8.11
N LEU A 192 -3.39 7.78 8.25
CA LEU A 192 -2.41 8.71 8.81
C LEU A 192 -1.42 9.18 7.74
N LEU A 193 -0.72 10.28 8.02
CA LEU A 193 0.32 10.80 7.14
C LEU A 193 1.61 9.98 7.26
N SER A 194 2.09 9.78 8.48
CA SER A 194 3.33 9.05 8.73
C SER A 194 3.11 7.54 8.70
N HIS A 195 4.14 6.83 8.23
CA HIS A 195 4.13 5.38 8.18
C HIS A 195 4.69 4.74 9.45
N ALA A 196 4.23 3.53 9.75
CA ALA A 196 4.78 2.66 10.77
C ALA A 196 6.18 2.16 10.39
N TYR A 197 7.05 1.88 11.36
CA TYR A 197 8.33 1.21 11.09
C TYR A 197 8.12 -0.17 10.48
N THR A 198 7.08 -0.89 10.93
CA THR A 198 6.65 -2.16 10.34
C THR A 198 6.42 -2.05 8.83
N PHE A 199 5.90 -0.93 8.34
CA PHE A 199 5.77 -0.67 6.91
C PHE A 199 7.10 -0.23 6.28
N ILE A 200 7.79 0.76 6.86
CA ILE A 200 8.99 1.40 6.28
C ILE A 200 10.12 0.39 6.04
N TYR A 201 10.30 -0.58 6.94
CA TYR A 201 11.42 -1.50 6.93
C TYR A 201 11.10 -2.89 6.38
N ASN A 202 9.99 -2.98 5.65
CA ASN A 202 9.60 -4.16 4.89
C ASN A 202 9.54 -3.87 3.39
N PRO A 203 9.54 -4.92 2.55
CA PRO A 203 9.49 -4.74 1.10
C PRO A 203 8.21 -4.05 0.63
N PHE A 204 8.32 -3.21 -0.40
CA PHE A 204 7.21 -2.52 -1.02
C PHE A 204 6.78 -3.16 -2.33
N THR A 205 7.75 -3.69 -3.11
CA THR A 205 7.52 -4.12 -4.48
C THR A 205 8.22 -5.44 -4.80
N HIS A 206 7.66 -6.16 -5.76
CA HIS A 206 8.20 -7.41 -6.25
C HIS A 206 8.01 -7.52 -7.75
N THR A 207 8.99 -8.10 -8.45
CA THR A 207 8.90 -8.37 -9.89
C THR A 207 8.74 -9.85 -10.14
N GLY A 208 7.65 -10.25 -10.81
CA GLY A 208 7.39 -11.66 -11.06
C GLY A 208 5.96 -11.97 -11.46
N VAL A 209 5.50 -13.14 -11.05
CA VAL A 209 4.15 -13.65 -11.31
C VAL A 209 3.45 -13.93 -10.00
N MET A 210 2.21 -13.45 -9.86
CA MET A 210 1.37 -13.63 -8.69
C MET A 210 -0.03 -14.09 -9.11
N GLY A 211 -0.50 -15.21 -8.56
CA GLY A 211 -1.87 -15.71 -8.73
C GLY A 211 -2.67 -15.57 -7.47
N THR A 212 -3.92 -15.11 -7.59
CA THR A 212 -4.91 -15.05 -6.49
C THR A 212 -6.11 -15.88 -6.87
N LEU A 213 -6.38 -16.96 -6.14
CA LEU A 213 -7.51 -17.86 -6.36
C LEU A 213 -8.56 -17.66 -5.26
N LYS A 214 -9.79 -17.33 -5.67
CA LYS A 214 -10.95 -17.37 -4.79
C LYS A 214 -11.44 -18.80 -4.67
N LEU A 215 -11.28 -19.39 -3.48
CA LEU A 215 -11.70 -20.77 -3.18
C LEU A 215 -13.19 -20.86 -2.86
N THR A 216 -13.67 -19.97 -1.99
CA THR A 216 -15.07 -19.84 -1.55
C THR A 216 -15.43 -18.35 -1.46
N ASP A 217 -16.65 -18.02 -1.02
CA ASP A 217 -17.03 -16.63 -0.75
C ASP A 217 -16.31 -16.04 0.47
N THR A 218 -15.67 -16.89 1.27
CA THR A 218 -14.98 -16.53 2.52
C THR A 218 -13.47 -16.67 2.42
N TRP A 219 -12.96 -17.60 1.64
CA TRP A 219 -11.55 -17.95 1.57
C TRP A 219 -10.94 -17.65 0.20
N SER A 220 -9.77 -17.03 0.22
CA SER A 220 -8.90 -16.91 -0.95
C SER A 220 -7.46 -17.22 -0.58
N VAL A 221 -6.71 -17.68 -1.57
CA VAL A 221 -5.28 -17.97 -1.46
C VAL A 221 -4.52 -17.23 -2.54
N GLN A 222 -3.29 -16.87 -2.23
CA GLN A 222 -2.39 -16.23 -3.18
C GLN A 222 -1.04 -16.96 -3.16
N ALA A 223 -0.44 -17.14 -4.33
CA ALA A 223 0.89 -17.69 -4.48
C ALA A 223 1.60 -17.07 -5.68
N GLY A 224 2.90 -16.86 -5.55
CA GLY A 224 3.71 -16.31 -6.63
C GLY A 224 5.20 -16.57 -6.48
N LEU A 225 5.90 -16.37 -7.58
CA LEU A 225 7.36 -16.41 -7.65
C LEU A 225 7.85 -15.05 -8.18
N VAL A 226 8.76 -14.45 -7.45
CA VAL A 226 9.29 -13.12 -7.73
C VAL A 226 10.82 -13.13 -7.65
N LEU A 227 11.47 -12.05 -8.09
CA LEU A 227 12.92 -11.91 -8.20
C LEU A 227 13.58 -11.30 -6.94
N GLY A 228 12.97 -11.46 -5.77
CA GLY A 228 13.38 -10.79 -4.53
C GLY A 228 12.45 -9.64 -4.17
N SER A 229 12.88 -8.82 -3.22
CA SER A 229 12.12 -7.72 -2.63
C SER A 229 12.74 -6.39 -3.01
N ASP A 230 11.94 -5.45 -3.52
CA ASP A 230 12.40 -4.15 -4.04
C ASP A 230 13.51 -4.28 -5.09
N ILE A 231 13.38 -5.29 -5.94
CA ILE A 231 14.26 -5.56 -7.08
C ILE A 231 13.40 -5.66 -8.35
N PHE A 232 13.81 -4.94 -9.39
CA PHE A 232 13.21 -5.10 -10.72
C PHE A 232 13.96 -6.16 -11.54
N ILE A 233 15.14 -5.84 -12.06
CA ILE A 233 16.08 -6.77 -12.68
C ILE A 233 17.48 -6.33 -12.29
N ASP A 234 18.22 -7.20 -11.60
CA ASP A 234 19.55 -6.90 -11.08
C ASP A 234 20.35 -8.21 -10.95
N PRO A 235 21.69 -8.17 -11.02
CA PRO A 235 22.50 -9.36 -10.72
C PRO A 235 22.27 -9.98 -9.33
N ALA A 236 21.68 -9.24 -8.38
CA ALA A 236 21.27 -9.76 -7.09
C ALA A 236 19.84 -10.32 -7.05
N SER A 237 19.15 -10.42 -8.21
CA SER A 237 17.82 -11.03 -8.28
C SER A 237 17.88 -12.50 -7.89
N GLU A 238 17.01 -12.91 -6.97
CA GLU A 238 16.92 -14.28 -6.48
C GLU A 238 15.46 -14.75 -6.42
N PRO A 239 15.17 -16.01 -6.79
CA PRO A 239 13.84 -16.55 -6.70
C PRO A 239 13.30 -16.46 -5.27
N THR A 240 12.16 -15.86 -5.09
CA THR A 240 11.50 -15.67 -3.81
C THR A 240 10.05 -16.13 -3.94
N PHE A 241 9.60 -16.97 -3.02
CA PHE A 241 8.21 -17.38 -2.93
C PHE A 241 7.42 -16.37 -2.10
N MET A 242 6.25 -15.98 -2.59
CA MET A 242 5.26 -15.23 -1.85
C MET A 242 3.96 -16.01 -1.77
N GLY A 243 3.32 -15.98 -0.61
CA GLY A 243 2.03 -16.64 -0.45
C GLY A 243 1.18 -15.98 0.63
N SER A 244 -0.14 -16.10 0.49
CA SER A 244 -1.05 -15.67 1.55
C SER A 244 -2.34 -16.51 1.57
N VAL A 245 -2.96 -16.54 2.75
CA VAL A 245 -4.29 -17.08 2.96
C VAL A 245 -5.14 -15.99 3.59
N LYS A 246 -6.28 -15.72 3.00
CA LYS A 246 -7.22 -14.71 3.50
C LYS A 246 -8.55 -15.36 3.84
N TRP A 247 -9.01 -15.05 5.05
CA TRP A 247 -10.36 -15.30 5.51
C TRP A 247 -11.12 -13.98 5.63
N ALA A 248 -12.20 -13.83 4.90
CA ALA A 248 -13.04 -12.63 4.92
C ALA A 248 -14.50 -13.01 4.63
N PRO A 249 -15.31 -13.27 5.67
CA PRO A 249 -16.70 -13.66 5.48
C PRO A 249 -17.53 -12.53 4.88
N PRO A 250 -18.63 -12.85 4.17
CA PRO A 250 -19.49 -11.87 3.49
C PRO A 250 -20.09 -10.80 4.42
N THR A 251 -20.15 -11.07 5.73
CA THR A 251 -20.59 -10.07 6.72
C THR A 251 -19.72 -8.81 6.73
N GLY A 252 -18.44 -8.92 6.26
CA GLY A 252 -17.48 -7.83 6.22
C GLY A 252 -17.14 -7.24 7.59
N ARG A 253 -17.48 -7.95 8.70
CA ARG A 253 -17.18 -7.53 10.06
C ARG A 253 -15.74 -7.84 10.44
N ASP A 254 -15.27 -9.01 10.06
CA ASP A 254 -13.95 -9.53 10.39
C ASP A 254 -13.19 -9.91 9.14
N SER A 255 -11.87 -9.77 9.16
CA SER A 255 -11.00 -10.39 8.17
C SER A 255 -9.65 -10.76 8.79
N ILE A 256 -9.09 -11.86 8.32
CA ILE A 256 -7.74 -12.32 8.66
C ILE A 256 -6.97 -12.50 7.36
N LEU A 257 -5.74 -12.01 7.35
CA LEU A 257 -4.77 -12.25 6.30
C LEU A 257 -3.50 -12.79 6.97
N PHE A 258 -3.05 -13.94 6.54
CA PHE A 258 -1.73 -14.47 6.87
C PHE A 258 -0.90 -14.52 5.60
N SER A 259 0.31 -13.96 5.63
CA SER A 259 1.19 -13.84 4.48
C SER A 259 2.60 -14.27 4.80
N VAL A 260 3.30 -14.80 3.79
CA VAL A 260 4.69 -15.19 3.89
C VAL A 260 5.48 -14.69 2.69
N ILE A 261 6.73 -14.29 2.95
CA ILE A 261 7.78 -14.14 1.95
C ILE A 261 8.89 -15.11 2.36
N LEU A 262 9.24 -16.03 1.47
CA LEU A 262 10.27 -17.02 1.70
C LEU A 262 11.38 -16.77 0.68
N GLY A 263 12.37 -16.00 1.10
CA GLY A 263 13.52 -15.67 0.27
C GLY A 263 14.42 -16.88 0.05
N SER A 264 15.27 -16.80 -0.96
CA SER A 264 16.25 -17.84 -1.26
C SER A 264 17.52 -17.77 -0.40
N GLY A 265 17.62 -16.76 0.48
CA GLY A 265 18.80 -16.55 1.34
C GLY A 265 19.20 -17.76 2.18
N ARG A 266 18.24 -18.62 2.53
CA ARG A 266 18.51 -19.89 3.22
C ARG A 266 19.21 -20.93 2.33
N PHE A 267 19.06 -20.83 1.01
CA PHE A 267 19.64 -21.77 0.02
C PHE A 267 20.89 -21.18 -0.64
N ASN A 268 21.01 -19.87 -0.65
CA ASN A 268 22.15 -19.13 -1.15
C ASN A 268 23.01 -18.64 0.02
N GLN A 269 24.29 -18.95 0.02
CA GLN A 269 25.22 -18.55 1.10
C GLN A 269 25.66 -17.08 1.02
N THR A 270 25.08 -16.30 0.10
CA THR A 270 25.36 -14.88 -0.07
C THR A 270 24.30 -14.03 0.64
N TYR A 271 24.74 -13.11 1.49
CA TYR A 271 23.84 -12.13 2.10
C TYR A 271 23.21 -11.23 1.05
N ASN A 272 21.91 -11.09 1.10
CA ASN A 272 21.16 -10.15 0.29
C ASN A 272 20.12 -9.42 1.15
N PHE A 273 20.33 -8.12 1.37
CA PHE A 273 19.41 -7.26 2.12
C PHE A 273 18.00 -7.24 1.53
N HIS A 274 17.88 -7.37 0.20
CA HIS A 274 16.62 -7.39 -0.53
C HIS A 274 15.96 -8.78 -0.61
N ASN A 275 16.42 -9.73 0.18
CA ASN A 275 15.84 -11.07 0.19
C ASN A 275 15.53 -11.56 1.63
N PRO A 276 14.76 -10.79 2.40
CA PRO A 276 14.35 -11.17 3.74
C PRO A 276 13.31 -12.29 3.69
N GLU A 277 13.17 -12.98 4.80
CA GLU A 277 12.02 -13.84 5.07
C GLU A 277 11.05 -13.13 6.00
N ILE A 278 9.75 -13.19 5.69
CA ILE A 278 8.73 -12.45 6.41
C ILE A 278 7.53 -13.35 6.65
N LEU A 279 7.04 -13.30 7.88
CA LEU A 279 5.74 -13.82 8.30
C LEU A 279 4.91 -12.64 8.77
N ASP A 280 3.73 -12.47 8.20
CA ASP A 280 2.85 -11.36 8.52
C ASP A 280 1.43 -11.84 8.79
N PHE A 281 0.81 -11.28 9.82
CA PHE A 281 -0.55 -11.57 10.23
C PHE A 281 -1.33 -10.26 10.45
N VAL A 282 -2.42 -10.08 9.72
CA VAL A 282 -3.32 -8.93 9.85
C VAL A 282 -4.71 -9.40 10.25
N TYR A 283 -5.25 -8.80 11.32
CA TYR A 283 -6.64 -8.96 11.74
C TYR A 283 -7.36 -7.62 11.71
N THR A 284 -8.50 -7.56 11.03
CA THR A 284 -9.37 -6.37 11.00
C THR A 284 -10.74 -6.71 11.56
N HIS A 285 -11.24 -5.86 12.47
CA HIS A 285 -12.52 -6.03 13.13
C HIS A 285 -13.32 -4.72 13.15
N LYS A 286 -14.55 -4.77 12.65
CA LYS A 286 -15.52 -3.68 12.81
C LYS A 286 -16.25 -3.85 14.13
N ILE A 287 -15.84 -3.11 15.15
CA ILE A 287 -16.46 -3.14 16.48
C ILE A 287 -17.92 -2.68 16.38
N ASN A 288 -18.16 -1.62 15.62
CA ASN A 288 -19.49 -1.15 15.25
C ASN A 288 -19.44 -0.38 13.91
N SER A 289 -20.53 0.28 13.53
CA SER A 289 -20.63 1.01 12.24
C SER A 289 -19.66 2.19 12.10
N ARG A 290 -19.03 2.65 13.20
CA ARG A 290 -18.13 3.80 13.22
C ARG A 290 -16.73 3.49 13.74
N LEU A 291 -16.56 2.37 14.45
CA LEU A 291 -15.32 2.03 15.13
C LEU A 291 -14.72 0.78 14.52
N ASN A 292 -13.53 0.93 13.96
CA ASN A 292 -12.76 -0.13 13.33
C ASN A 292 -11.44 -0.33 14.09
N TYR A 293 -11.09 -1.58 14.31
CA TYR A 293 -9.82 -2.00 14.89
C TYR A 293 -9.04 -2.82 13.87
N THR A 294 -7.73 -2.58 13.78
CA THR A 294 -6.83 -3.40 12.96
C THR A 294 -5.57 -3.68 13.75
N PHE A 295 -5.18 -4.94 13.74
CA PHE A 295 -3.95 -5.48 14.31
C PHE A 295 -3.06 -6.01 13.21
N GLU A 296 -1.76 -5.76 13.29
CA GLU A 296 -0.73 -6.41 12.48
C GLU A 296 0.37 -6.93 13.41
N GLY A 297 0.78 -8.17 13.17
CA GLY A 297 1.94 -8.79 13.81
C GLY A 297 2.88 -9.32 12.74
N LEU A 298 4.11 -8.82 12.72
CA LEU A 298 5.10 -9.14 11.71
C LEU A 298 6.37 -9.69 12.36
N TYR A 299 6.93 -10.73 11.77
CA TYR A 299 8.26 -11.21 12.05
C TYR A 299 9.06 -11.34 10.76
N GLY A 300 10.22 -10.67 10.72
CA GLY A 300 11.13 -10.73 9.60
C GLY A 300 12.52 -11.17 10.05
N PHE A 301 13.24 -11.85 9.18
CA PHE A 301 14.62 -12.22 9.43
C PHE A 301 15.42 -12.36 8.13
N THR A 302 16.75 -12.28 8.28
CA THR A 302 17.70 -12.55 7.21
C THR A 302 18.87 -13.34 7.75
N THR A 303 19.37 -14.25 6.93
CA THR A 303 20.53 -15.09 7.21
C THR A 303 21.71 -14.67 6.36
N ASN A 304 22.87 -15.30 6.60
CA ASN A 304 24.06 -15.12 5.79
C ASN A 304 24.55 -13.66 5.74
N LEU A 305 24.46 -12.93 6.87
CA LEU A 305 25.12 -11.64 7.01
C LEU A 305 26.62 -11.76 6.68
N PRO A 306 27.31 -10.68 6.28
CA PRO A 306 28.71 -10.72 5.87
C PRO A 306 29.67 -11.37 6.89
N ASP A 307 29.31 -11.35 8.16
CA ASP A 307 30.03 -12.01 9.27
C ASP A 307 29.52 -13.43 9.57
N GLY A 308 28.67 -14.00 8.71
CA GLY A 308 28.01 -15.30 8.92
C GLY A 308 26.85 -15.25 9.92
N GLY A 309 26.40 -14.07 10.27
CA GLY A 309 25.40 -13.83 11.29
C GLY A 309 23.95 -13.98 10.82
N PHE A 310 23.06 -13.66 11.74
CA PHE A 310 21.61 -13.67 11.60
C PHE A 310 21.06 -12.34 12.13
N ALA A 311 20.10 -11.75 11.42
CA ALA A 311 19.38 -10.60 11.90
C ALA A 311 17.89 -10.84 11.82
N ASN A 312 17.15 -10.34 12.80
CA ASN A 312 15.71 -10.41 12.84
C ASN A 312 15.10 -9.13 13.39
N TRP A 313 13.86 -8.92 13.03
CA TRP A 313 13.03 -7.82 13.52
C TRP A 313 11.60 -8.29 13.68
N PHE A 314 10.85 -7.60 14.51
CA PHE A 314 9.42 -7.85 14.63
C PHE A 314 8.64 -6.55 14.85
N GLY A 315 7.40 -6.54 14.40
CA GLY A 315 6.47 -5.43 14.55
C GLY A 315 5.16 -5.90 15.16
N ILE A 316 4.63 -5.10 16.09
CA ILE A 316 3.27 -5.22 16.60
C ILE A 316 2.61 -3.86 16.42
N LEU A 317 1.55 -3.81 15.62
CA LEU A 317 0.90 -2.60 15.19
C LEU A 317 -0.59 -2.67 15.49
N ASN A 318 -1.12 -1.63 16.10
CA ASN A 318 -2.54 -1.52 16.44
C ASN A 318 -3.09 -0.21 15.91
N TYR A 319 -4.17 -0.29 15.15
CA TYR A 319 -4.95 0.86 14.70
C TYR A 319 -6.34 0.85 15.32
N LEU A 320 -6.77 2.02 15.77
CA LEU A 320 -8.14 2.26 16.13
C LEU A 320 -8.64 3.49 15.36
N THR A 321 -9.62 3.29 14.48
CA THR A 321 -10.18 4.36 13.64
C THR A 321 -11.65 4.55 13.99
N TYR A 322 -12.05 5.81 14.30
CA TYR A 322 -13.40 6.19 14.61
C TYR A 322 -13.95 7.23 13.62
N ASP A 323 -15.06 6.90 12.98
CA ASP A 323 -15.77 7.78 12.05
C ASP A 323 -16.64 8.78 12.82
N LEU A 324 -16.12 9.99 13.03
CA LEU A 324 -16.82 11.10 13.70
C LEU A 324 -17.99 11.60 12.85
N SER A 325 -17.81 11.64 11.53
CA SER A 325 -18.82 12.00 10.55
C SER A 325 -18.47 11.38 9.18
N PRO A 326 -19.36 11.46 8.16
CA PRO A 326 -19.03 11.01 6.78
C PRO A 326 -17.80 11.67 6.16
N ARG A 327 -17.32 12.78 6.71
CA ARG A 327 -16.19 13.57 6.20
C ARG A 327 -15.01 13.66 7.17
N LEU A 328 -15.14 13.16 8.37
CA LEU A 328 -14.12 13.29 9.41
C LEU A 328 -13.97 11.98 10.16
N SER A 329 -12.78 11.45 10.19
CA SER A 329 -12.39 10.31 11.03
C SER A 329 -11.17 10.65 11.88
N GLY A 330 -11.09 10.04 13.06
CA GLY A 330 -9.92 10.07 13.93
C GLY A 330 -9.26 8.69 13.98
N THR A 331 -7.94 8.65 13.94
CA THR A 331 -7.17 7.41 13.97
C THR A 331 -6.06 7.51 15.00
N THR A 332 -5.91 6.46 15.82
CA THR A 332 -4.73 6.25 16.66
C THR A 332 -3.98 5.01 16.19
N ARG A 333 -2.66 5.08 16.24
CA ARG A 333 -1.74 3.98 15.95
C ARG A 333 -0.78 3.83 17.12
N VAL A 334 -0.65 2.60 17.62
CA VAL A 334 0.38 2.21 18.59
C VAL A 334 1.22 1.12 17.98
N GLU A 335 2.53 1.31 17.96
CA GLU A 335 3.46 0.37 17.38
C GLU A 335 4.60 0.06 18.35
N LEU A 336 5.01 -1.21 18.36
CA LEU A 336 6.29 -1.68 18.84
C LEU A 336 7.00 -2.33 17.66
N PHE A 337 8.14 -1.76 17.25
CA PHE A 337 9.01 -2.33 16.23
C PHE A 337 10.39 -2.57 16.84
N ASP A 338 10.87 -3.79 16.84
CA ASP A 338 12.20 -4.12 17.36
C ASP A 338 13.13 -4.60 16.26
N ASP A 339 14.15 -3.81 15.98
CA ASP A 339 15.27 -4.16 15.11
C ASP A 339 16.42 -4.69 15.97
N VAL A 340 16.34 -5.98 16.30
CA VAL A 340 17.17 -6.60 17.36
C VAL A 340 18.66 -6.37 17.17
N GLN A 341 19.15 -6.43 15.93
CA GLN A 341 20.58 -6.21 15.60
C GLN A 341 20.85 -4.86 14.94
N GLY A 342 19.82 -4.07 14.62
CA GLY A 342 19.95 -2.80 13.89
C GLY A 342 20.21 -2.98 12.40
N ASN A 343 19.83 -4.11 11.82
CA ASN A 343 20.10 -4.41 10.41
C ASN A 343 19.15 -3.67 9.44
N ARG A 344 17.97 -3.28 9.91
CA ARG A 344 16.97 -2.58 9.09
C ARG A 344 17.05 -1.08 9.24
N THR A 345 17.06 -0.57 10.46
CA THR A 345 17.07 0.87 10.77
C THR A 345 18.45 1.48 10.87
N GLY A 346 19.50 0.66 11.02
CA GLY A 346 20.85 1.08 11.38
C GLY A 346 21.07 1.25 12.88
N PHE A 347 20.04 1.09 13.72
CA PHE A 347 20.07 1.25 15.17
C PHE A 347 19.30 0.12 15.84
N LYS A 348 19.95 -0.59 16.73
CA LYS A 348 19.36 -1.71 17.44
C LYS A 348 18.32 -1.28 18.47
N GLY A 349 17.42 -2.22 18.78
CA GLY A 349 16.47 -2.13 19.87
C GLY A 349 15.07 -1.71 19.48
N PRO A 350 14.15 -1.70 20.47
CA PRO A 350 12.73 -1.46 20.24
C PRO A 350 12.43 0.02 20.01
N TYR A 351 11.63 0.28 19.01
CA TYR A 351 10.97 1.55 18.76
C TYR A 351 9.52 1.46 19.24
N THR A 352 9.16 2.27 20.24
CA THR A 352 7.78 2.43 20.66
C THR A 352 7.22 3.71 20.05
N THR A 353 6.09 3.59 19.36
CA THR A 353 5.49 4.72 18.64
C THR A 353 4.03 4.89 19.04
N LEU A 354 3.65 6.13 19.30
CA LEU A 354 2.26 6.55 19.46
C LEU A 354 1.96 7.65 18.44
N THR A 355 0.95 7.41 17.61
CA THR A 355 0.49 8.37 16.61
C THR A 355 -1.01 8.61 16.75
N ALA A 356 -1.44 9.86 16.64
CA ALA A 356 -2.85 10.24 16.60
C ALA A 356 -3.07 11.29 15.52
N GLY A 357 -4.09 11.10 14.69
CA GLY A 357 -4.39 12.01 13.60
C GLY A 357 -5.86 12.05 13.24
N LEU A 358 -6.22 13.06 12.47
CA LEU A 358 -7.54 13.23 11.88
C LEU A 358 -7.43 13.12 10.35
N SER A 359 -8.47 12.63 9.71
CA SER A 359 -8.63 12.67 8.26
C SER A 359 -9.91 13.43 7.92
N PHE A 360 -9.77 14.63 7.37
CA PHE A 360 -10.89 15.47 6.96
C PHE A 360 -11.00 15.50 5.43
N LYS A 361 -12.17 15.10 4.91
CA LYS A 361 -12.49 15.01 3.49
C LYS A 361 -13.65 15.97 3.16
N PRO A 362 -13.38 17.27 2.90
CA PRO A 362 -14.44 18.23 2.58
C PRO A 362 -15.21 17.86 1.30
N GLY A 363 -14.55 17.14 0.40
CA GLY A 363 -15.10 16.57 -0.83
C GLY A 363 -14.32 15.34 -1.24
N ARG A 364 -14.61 14.79 -2.43
CA ARG A 364 -13.98 13.56 -2.91
C ARG A 364 -12.51 13.74 -3.31
N SER A 365 -12.16 14.92 -3.79
CA SER A 365 -10.85 15.21 -4.38
C SER A 365 -9.82 15.69 -3.37
N ILE A 366 -10.22 16.11 -2.18
CA ILE A 366 -9.31 16.73 -1.20
C ILE A 366 -9.38 15.98 0.12
N THR A 367 -8.22 15.71 0.69
CA THR A 367 -8.06 15.17 2.06
C THR A 367 -7.02 15.99 2.80
N PHE A 368 -7.32 16.35 4.06
CA PHE A 368 -6.38 16.98 5.01
C PHE A 368 -6.16 16.04 6.18
N ARG A 369 -4.89 15.82 6.59
CA ARG A 369 -4.57 14.95 7.71
C ARG A 369 -3.58 15.63 8.67
N PRO A 370 -4.05 16.33 9.69
CA PRO A 370 -3.21 16.72 10.82
C PRO A 370 -2.89 15.50 11.68
N GLU A 371 -1.64 15.41 12.14
CA GLU A 371 -1.10 14.28 12.89
C GLU A 371 -0.12 14.74 13.97
N MET A 372 -0.10 14.01 15.09
CA MET A 372 0.93 14.09 16.13
C MET A 372 1.52 12.70 16.34
N ARG A 373 2.86 12.63 16.49
CA ARG A 373 3.58 11.38 16.67
C ARG A 373 4.72 11.52 17.66
N CYS A 374 4.87 10.50 18.50
CA CYS A 374 5.99 10.32 19.42
C CYS A 374 6.68 8.98 19.14
N ASP A 375 7.99 9.00 19.01
CA ASP A 375 8.84 7.82 18.84
C ASP A 375 9.86 7.78 19.97
N TYR A 376 10.19 6.58 20.44
CA TYR A 376 11.21 6.39 21.47
C TYR A 376 11.95 5.06 21.28
N ASN A 377 13.29 5.10 21.34
CA ASN A 377 14.14 3.92 21.37
C ASN A 377 15.02 3.99 22.63
N PRO A 378 14.85 3.07 23.61
CA PRO A 378 15.61 3.10 24.86
C PRO A 378 17.08 2.66 24.69
N ASP A 379 17.39 1.82 23.71
CA ASP A 379 18.69 1.15 23.55
C ASP A 379 19.66 1.95 22.70
N SER A 380 19.14 2.77 21.79
CA SER A 380 19.90 3.54 20.81
C SER A 380 19.46 5.00 20.77
N ARG A 381 20.22 5.84 20.05
CA ARG A 381 19.92 7.26 19.86
C ARG A 381 19.76 7.59 18.37
N PRO A 382 18.70 7.05 17.72
CA PRO A 382 18.55 7.14 16.27
C PRO A 382 18.21 8.55 15.76
N PHE A 383 17.57 9.39 16.57
CA PHE A 383 17.02 10.67 16.16
C PHE A 383 18.02 11.81 16.44
N GLU A 384 18.93 12.08 15.52
CA GLU A 384 20.00 13.08 15.69
C GLU A 384 20.67 12.97 17.07
N ASN A 385 21.12 11.77 17.44
CA ASN A 385 21.73 11.41 18.72
C ASN A 385 20.80 11.58 19.95
N ARG A 386 19.48 11.43 19.77
CA ARG A 386 18.47 11.42 20.84
C ARG A 386 17.72 10.09 20.85
N HIS A 387 17.21 9.71 22.01
CA HIS A 387 16.36 8.54 22.19
C HIS A 387 14.94 8.73 21.66
N GLY A 388 14.43 9.95 21.65
CA GLY A 388 13.05 10.27 21.30
C GLY A 388 12.93 11.29 20.19
N LEU A 389 11.82 11.20 19.48
CA LEU A 389 11.38 12.15 18.45
C LEU A 389 9.91 12.52 18.72
N PHE A 390 9.61 13.80 18.63
CA PHE A 390 8.23 14.29 18.61
C PHE A 390 7.99 15.09 17.32
N THR A 391 6.87 14.78 16.64
CA THR A 391 6.47 15.49 15.43
C THR A 391 5.01 15.91 15.49
N THR A 392 4.72 17.05 14.87
CA THR A 392 3.37 17.43 14.44
C THR A 392 3.39 17.70 12.96
N ALA A 393 2.47 17.12 12.24
CA ALA A 393 2.48 17.21 10.80
C ALA A 393 1.07 17.49 10.24
N VAL A 394 1.03 18.03 9.05
CA VAL A 394 -0.19 18.14 8.26
C VAL A 394 0.12 17.83 6.81
N ASP A 395 -0.75 17.12 6.16
CA ASP A 395 -0.70 16.92 4.72
C ASP A 395 -1.98 17.30 4.00
N VAL A 396 -1.84 17.46 2.70
CA VAL A 396 -2.92 17.66 1.77
C VAL A 396 -2.77 16.68 0.62
N ILE A 397 -3.82 15.95 0.32
CA ILE A 397 -3.91 15.07 -0.86
C ILE A 397 -4.97 15.63 -1.78
N LEU A 398 -4.58 15.96 -3.01
CA LEU A 398 -5.47 16.39 -4.09
C LEU A 398 -5.57 15.26 -5.13
N ARG A 399 -6.74 14.64 -5.26
CA ARG A 399 -7.03 13.59 -6.26
C ARG A 399 -7.61 14.21 -7.53
N TRP A 400 -7.13 13.77 -8.70
CA TRP A 400 -7.51 14.29 -10.01
C TRP A 400 -7.66 13.21 -11.08
#